data_91f517573a1292f8d36d606347c5e40f
#
_entry.id   91f517573a1292f8d36d606347c5e40f
#
_cell.length_a   1.000
_cell.length_b   1.000
_cell.length_c   1.000
_cell.angle_alpha   90.00
_cell.angle_beta   90.00
_cell.angle_gamma   90.00
#
_symmetry.space_group_name_H-M   'P 1'
#
loop_
_entity.id
_entity.type
_entity.pdbx_description
1 polymer ?
#
loop_
_entity_poly.entity_id
_entity_poly.type
_entity_poly.pdbx_seq_one_letter_code
_entity_poly.pdbx_strand_id
1 'polypeptide(L)'
;MMNKLVLALRAERSDVEIHKHSAFQIVFTEDNRFQTTLENKIYPDIFGFVIKPQVSHSCKCDNSSLIILNIEPYSLLGKLIAAKLGNSDTLIFNDKESFQTFSNDIENRFSFSNNNQDFYGIDKRVQQSIEYINKNFKFGNVSSQHIAKQVFLSPSRLSALFKNQIGCSISKYLLWTRLRYAIFLILTDADNTLTSIALESGFYDSSQMTKYMYQMFGISPSRLKQKSELIQFLNLESHLFLHP
;
A
#
# COMPACT_ATOMS: atom_id res chain seq x y z
N MET A 1 5.38 -15.64 -2.40
CA MET A 1 4.75 -14.86 -3.51
C MET A 1 4.22 -13.56 -2.94
N MET A 2 4.41 -12.39 -3.56
CA MET A 2 3.92 -11.11 -3.03
C MET A 2 2.39 -11.10 -2.96
N ASN A 3 1.83 -10.78 -1.78
CA ASN A 3 0.38 -10.63 -1.62
C ASN A 3 -0.12 -9.46 -2.48
N LYS A 4 -1.17 -9.67 -3.27
CA LYS A 4 -1.70 -8.66 -4.20
C LYS A 4 -2.54 -7.59 -3.50
N LEU A 5 -3.11 -7.91 -2.35
CA LEU A 5 -4.06 -7.07 -1.62
C LEU A 5 -3.42 -6.29 -0.48
N VAL A 6 -2.32 -6.80 0.08
CA VAL A 6 -1.61 -6.18 1.20
C VAL A 6 -0.12 -6.21 0.94
N LEU A 7 0.54 -5.05 1.06
CA LEU A 7 1.97 -4.93 1.19
C LEU A 7 2.29 -4.75 2.67
N ALA A 8 2.79 -5.81 3.31
CA ALA A 8 3.12 -5.84 4.72
C ALA A 8 4.62 -5.84 4.94
N LEU A 9 5.11 -4.90 5.72
CA LEU A 9 6.52 -4.70 6.01
C LEU A 9 6.74 -4.53 7.51
N ARG A 10 7.85 -5.05 8.01
CA ARG A 10 8.45 -4.69 9.29
C ARG A 10 9.69 -3.86 9.04
N ALA A 11 9.81 -2.73 9.70
CA ALA A 11 10.97 -1.85 9.60
C ALA A 11 11.52 -1.55 10.99
N GLU A 12 12.78 -1.90 11.26
CA GLU A 12 13.45 -1.62 12.56
C GLU A 12 13.71 -0.14 12.78
N ARG A 13 13.75 0.65 11.72
CA ARG A 13 13.87 2.11 11.74
C ARG A 13 13.10 2.70 10.58
N SER A 14 12.47 3.83 10.79
CA SER A 14 11.78 4.57 9.74
C SER A 14 12.20 6.04 9.75
N ASP A 15 12.50 6.54 8.57
CA ASP A 15 12.71 7.96 8.30
C ASP A 15 12.23 8.21 6.88
N VAL A 16 10.91 8.30 6.79
CA VAL A 16 10.18 8.42 5.54
C VAL A 16 9.61 9.82 5.45
N GLU A 17 9.93 10.50 4.35
CA GLU A 17 9.49 11.86 4.07
C GLU A 17 7.99 11.93 3.79
N ILE A 18 7.43 13.15 3.82
CA ILE A 18 6.01 13.39 3.55
C ILE A 18 5.65 12.89 2.15
N HIS A 19 4.66 12.00 2.10
CA HIS A 19 4.18 11.39 0.86
C HIS A 19 2.70 11.03 0.95
N LYS A 20 2.13 10.51 -0.14
CA LYS A 20 0.76 9.97 -0.19
C LYS A 20 0.61 8.91 -1.27
N HIS A 21 -0.19 7.90 -1.00
CA HIS A 21 -0.44 6.78 -1.91
C HIS A 21 -1.91 6.38 -1.98
N SER A 22 -2.23 5.40 -2.85
CA SER A 22 -3.61 4.99 -3.15
C SER A 22 -4.16 3.89 -2.24
N ALA A 23 -3.36 3.38 -1.30
CA ALA A 23 -3.77 2.35 -0.36
C ALA A 23 -4.24 2.94 0.98
N PHE A 24 -5.07 2.21 1.74
CA PHE A 24 -5.13 2.41 3.18
C PHE A 24 -3.79 2.06 3.78
N GLN A 25 -3.38 2.76 4.83
CA GLN A 25 -2.19 2.38 5.58
C GLN A 25 -2.52 2.22 7.06
N ILE A 26 -2.00 1.15 7.64
CA ILE A 26 -1.95 0.93 9.07
C ILE A 26 -0.48 0.89 9.44
N VAL A 27 -0.08 1.69 10.42
CA VAL A 27 1.27 1.66 11.00
C VAL A 27 1.12 1.57 12.50
N PHE A 28 1.85 0.65 13.11
CA PHE A 28 1.92 0.53 14.56
C PHE A 28 3.31 0.03 14.99
N THR A 29 3.64 0.31 16.24
CA THR A 29 4.92 -0.11 16.82
C THR A 29 4.77 -1.43 17.58
N GLU A 30 5.87 -2.16 17.70
CA GLU A 30 5.94 -3.35 18.56
C GLU A 30 6.50 -2.99 19.96
N ASP A 31 7.26 -1.90 20.06
CA ASP A 31 8.02 -1.55 21.26
C ASP A 31 7.71 -0.13 21.72
N ASN A 32 8.57 0.81 21.31
CA ASN A 32 8.52 2.20 21.74
C ASN A 32 7.65 3.01 20.78
N ARG A 33 7.00 4.05 21.29
CA ARG A 33 6.20 4.97 20.51
C ARG A 33 7.06 5.73 19.48
N PHE A 34 6.40 6.25 18.47
CA PHE A 34 7.05 6.92 17.35
C PHE A 34 6.37 8.24 16.97
N GLN A 35 7.08 9.04 16.17
CA GLN A 35 6.55 10.28 15.63
C GLN A 35 6.01 10.11 14.22
N THR A 36 4.85 10.71 13.95
CA THR A 36 4.27 10.82 12.61
C THR A 36 3.78 12.23 12.34
N THR A 37 3.71 12.59 11.06
CA THR A 37 2.98 13.78 10.60
C THR A 37 1.85 13.32 9.71
N LEU A 38 0.61 13.71 10.03
CA LEU A 38 -0.59 13.42 9.25
C LEU A 38 -1.26 14.74 8.88
N GLU A 39 -1.44 15.00 7.58
CA GLU A 39 -2.07 16.23 7.08
C GLU A 39 -1.51 17.52 7.71
N ASN A 40 -0.18 17.64 7.78
CA ASN A 40 0.56 18.75 8.39
C ASN A 40 0.48 18.86 9.93
N LYS A 41 -0.19 17.95 10.61
CA LYS A 41 -0.21 17.88 12.07
C LYS A 41 0.80 16.87 12.59
N ILE A 42 1.67 17.28 13.50
CA ILE A 42 2.68 16.43 14.12
C ILE A 42 2.08 15.72 15.34
N TYR A 43 2.31 14.42 15.42
CA TYR A 43 2.00 13.55 16.54
C TYR A 43 3.31 12.95 17.04
N PRO A 44 3.88 13.48 18.12
CA PRO A 44 5.27 13.17 18.51
C PRO A 44 5.44 11.80 19.17
N ASP A 45 4.37 11.25 19.74
CA ASP A 45 4.45 10.08 20.63
C ASP A 45 3.15 9.25 20.52
N ILE A 46 3.06 8.38 19.54
CA ILE A 46 1.89 7.53 19.30
C ILE A 46 2.28 6.06 19.23
N PHE A 47 1.31 5.16 19.50
CA PHE A 47 1.46 3.72 19.31
C PHE A 47 1.22 3.31 17.84
N GLY A 48 0.25 3.93 17.17
CA GLY A 48 -0.08 3.61 15.80
C GLY A 48 -1.10 4.55 15.17
N PHE A 49 -1.31 4.37 13.87
CA PHE A 49 -2.33 5.10 13.13
C PHE A 49 -2.91 4.29 11.97
N VAL A 50 -4.11 4.69 11.55
CA VAL A 50 -4.75 4.24 10.30
C VAL A 50 -5.11 5.47 9.49
N ILE A 51 -4.83 5.43 8.19
CA ILE A 51 -5.15 6.52 7.26
C ILE A 51 -5.84 6.00 6.00
N LYS A 52 -6.73 6.86 5.46
CA LYS A 52 -7.33 6.65 4.14
C LYS A 52 -6.32 6.88 3.00
N PRO A 53 -6.62 6.35 1.80
CA PRO A 53 -5.89 6.68 0.59
C PRO A 53 -5.78 8.21 0.38
N GLN A 54 -4.64 8.66 -0.13
CA GLN A 54 -4.30 10.05 -0.45
C GLN A 54 -4.12 10.98 0.77
N VAL A 55 -4.19 10.51 2.00
CA VAL A 55 -3.77 11.27 3.18
C VAL A 55 -2.27 11.49 3.14
N SER A 56 -1.84 12.74 3.31
CA SER A 56 -0.42 13.12 3.36
C SER A 56 0.17 12.74 4.70
N HIS A 57 1.28 11.99 4.69
CA HIS A 57 1.88 11.47 5.92
C HIS A 57 3.39 11.26 5.82
N SER A 58 4.05 11.23 6.98
CA SER A 58 5.45 10.81 7.15
C SER A 58 5.57 9.96 8.41
N CYS A 59 6.68 9.25 8.56
CA CYS A 59 6.92 8.43 9.74
C CYS A 59 8.40 8.46 10.13
N LYS A 60 8.68 8.83 11.39
CA LYS A 60 10.04 8.85 11.95
C LYS A 60 10.09 7.97 13.20
N CYS A 61 10.97 6.99 13.16
CA CYS A 61 11.19 6.05 14.24
C CYS A 61 12.65 5.59 14.24
N ASP A 62 13.38 5.90 15.29
CA ASP A 62 14.80 5.56 15.41
C ASP A 62 15.05 4.36 16.35
N ASN A 63 14.14 4.12 17.31
CA ASN A 63 14.35 3.19 18.42
C ASN A 63 13.23 2.14 18.56
N SER A 64 12.50 1.85 17.51
CA SER A 64 11.42 0.85 17.56
C SER A 64 11.18 0.21 16.20
N SER A 65 10.67 -1.01 16.23
CA SER A 65 10.18 -1.69 15.02
C SER A 65 8.77 -1.24 14.71
N LEU A 66 8.53 -0.91 13.45
CA LEU A 66 7.22 -0.56 12.91
C LEU A 66 6.68 -1.68 12.02
N ILE A 67 5.42 -2.00 12.21
CA ILE A 67 4.64 -2.80 11.27
C ILE A 67 3.87 -1.84 10.36
N ILE A 68 4.04 -2.01 9.05
CA ILE A 68 3.47 -1.14 8.02
C ILE A 68 2.64 -1.99 7.07
N LEU A 69 1.33 -1.77 7.05
CA LEU A 69 0.39 -2.49 6.19
C LEU A 69 -0.21 -1.50 5.18
N ASN A 70 0.08 -1.71 3.90
CA ASN A 70 -0.57 -0.97 2.81
C ASN A 70 -1.63 -1.89 2.19
N ILE A 71 -2.89 -1.50 2.30
CA ILE A 71 -4.06 -2.36 2.02
C ILE A 71 -4.85 -1.78 0.86
N GLU A 72 -5.15 -2.63 -0.12
CA GLU A 72 -5.91 -2.22 -1.31
C GLU A 72 -7.36 -1.84 -0.95
N PRO A 73 -7.85 -0.66 -1.38
CA PRO A 73 -9.17 -0.15 -1.00
C PRO A 73 -10.34 -1.01 -1.47
N TYR A 74 -10.14 -1.79 -2.53
CA TYR A 74 -11.16 -2.67 -3.09
C TYR A 74 -11.24 -4.05 -2.41
N SER A 75 -10.26 -4.39 -1.59
CA SER A 75 -10.28 -5.64 -0.82
C SER A 75 -11.34 -5.61 0.28
N LEU A 76 -11.76 -6.77 0.73
CA LEU A 76 -12.66 -6.88 1.89
C LEU A 76 -12.08 -6.14 3.11
N LEU A 77 -10.81 -6.36 3.39
CA LEU A 77 -10.10 -5.68 4.48
C LEU A 77 -10.14 -4.15 4.33
N GLY A 78 -9.88 -3.64 3.11
CA GLY A 78 -9.98 -2.20 2.83
C GLY A 78 -11.39 -1.65 3.07
N LYS A 79 -12.45 -2.40 2.73
CA LYS A 79 -13.83 -2.01 3.00
C LYS A 79 -14.16 -2.00 4.51
N LEU A 80 -13.67 -2.97 5.27
CA LEU A 80 -13.83 -2.99 6.72
C LEU A 80 -13.15 -1.80 7.40
N ILE A 81 -11.91 -1.48 6.98
CA ILE A 81 -11.17 -0.31 7.46
C ILE A 81 -11.90 0.99 7.09
N ALA A 82 -12.41 1.11 5.86
CA ALA A 82 -13.18 2.26 5.41
C ALA A 82 -14.43 2.47 6.28
N ALA A 83 -15.17 1.40 6.57
CA ALA A 83 -16.35 1.43 7.44
C ALA A 83 -15.99 1.87 8.88
N LYS A 84 -14.84 1.42 9.40
CA LYS A 84 -14.37 1.77 10.74
C LYS A 84 -13.92 3.22 10.85
N LEU A 85 -13.28 3.75 9.82
CA LEU A 85 -12.90 5.16 9.73
C LEU A 85 -14.12 6.09 9.55
N GLY A 86 -15.18 5.62 8.89
CA GLY A 86 -16.36 6.44 8.63
C GLY A 86 -16.01 7.72 7.89
N ASN A 87 -16.36 8.88 8.46
CA ASN A 87 -16.06 10.20 7.89
C ASN A 87 -14.64 10.70 8.20
N SER A 88 -13.93 10.10 9.18
CA SER A 88 -12.57 10.47 9.51
C SER A 88 -11.59 9.99 8.45
N ASP A 89 -10.59 10.80 8.12
CA ASP A 89 -9.51 10.40 7.22
C ASP A 89 -8.36 9.71 7.93
N THR A 90 -8.29 9.88 9.25
CA THR A 90 -7.25 9.31 10.12
C THR A 90 -7.85 8.77 11.42
N LEU A 91 -7.22 7.73 11.97
CA LEU A 91 -7.46 7.24 13.32
C LEU A 91 -6.10 7.05 13.99
N ILE A 92 -5.95 7.54 15.23
CA ILE A 92 -4.69 7.54 15.97
C ILE A 92 -4.87 6.72 17.25
N PHE A 93 -3.87 5.92 17.56
CA PHE A 93 -3.81 5.10 18.76
C PHE A 93 -2.66 5.60 19.64
N ASN A 94 -2.98 6.02 20.86
CA ASN A 94 -1.98 6.47 21.83
C ASN A 94 -1.40 5.32 22.65
N ASP A 95 -2.02 4.15 22.63
CA ASP A 95 -1.65 2.97 23.40
C ASP A 95 -1.98 1.68 22.66
N LYS A 96 -1.39 0.58 23.15
CA LYS A 96 -1.56 -0.77 22.60
C LYS A 96 -2.99 -1.29 22.73
N GLU A 97 -3.66 -1.00 23.83
CA GLU A 97 -5.01 -1.53 24.13
C GLU A 97 -6.05 -0.99 23.13
N SER A 98 -6.01 0.32 22.85
CA SER A 98 -6.88 0.94 21.85
C SER A 98 -6.64 0.39 20.44
N PHE A 99 -5.37 0.13 20.09
CA PHE A 99 -5.04 -0.51 18.82
C PHE A 99 -5.51 -1.97 18.77
N GLN A 100 -5.33 -2.75 19.82
CA GLN A 100 -5.80 -4.14 19.90
C GLN A 100 -7.32 -4.24 19.78
N THR A 101 -8.04 -3.33 20.40
CA THR A 101 -9.51 -3.25 20.27
C THR A 101 -9.91 -3.03 18.81
N PHE A 102 -9.22 -2.12 18.11
CA PHE A 102 -9.46 -1.90 16.69
C PHE A 102 -9.09 -3.13 15.84
N SER A 103 -7.93 -3.72 16.04
CA SER A 103 -7.44 -4.85 15.24
C SER A 103 -8.32 -6.09 15.43
N ASN A 104 -8.70 -6.41 16.67
CA ASN A 104 -9.59 -7.53 16.98
C ASN A 104 -10.98 -7.37 16.32
N ASP A 105 -11.55 -6.17 16.31
CA ASP A 105 -12.83 -5.93 15.63
C ASP A 105 -12.72 -6.17 14.11
N ILE A 106 -11.63 -5.74 13.50
CA ILE A 106 -11.38 -5.98 12.06
C ILE A 106 -11.16 -7.47 11.79
N GLU A 107 -10.33 -8.16 12.58
CA GLU A 107 -10.03 -9.59 12.40
C GLU A 107 -11.28 -10.45 12.59
N ASN A 108 -12.08 -10.20 13.61
CA ASN A 108 -13.34 -10.90 13.83
C ASN A 108 -14.25 -10.77 12.61
N ARG A 109 -14.47 -9.55 12.11
CA ARG A 109 -15.32 -9.30 10.94
C ARG A 109 -14.75 -9.94 9.66
N PHE A 110 -13.43 -9.93 9.50
CA PHE A 110 -12.76 -10.55 8.37
C PHE A 110 -12.90 -12.07 8.41
N SER A 111 -12.72 -12.70 9.57
CA SER A 111 -12.81 -14.16 9.77
C SER A 111 -14.25 -14.69 9.59
N PHE A 112 -15.26 -13.93 9.99
CA PHE A 112 -16.67 -14.28 9.76
C PHE A 112 -17.09 -14.20 8.29
N SER A 113 -16.32 -13.48 7.49
CA SER A 113 -16.57 -13.33 6.07
C SER A 113 -15.88 -14.46 5.30
N ASN A 114 -16.50 -15.63 5.22
CA ASN A 114 -16.01 -16.85 4.54
C ASN A 114 -15.69 -16.70 3.03
N ASN A 115 -15.56 -15.49 2.54
CA ASN A 115 -15.30 -15.21 1.14
C ASN A 115 -13.88 -14.71 0.94
N ASN A 116 -13.00 -15.61 0.49
CA ASN A 116 -11.72 -15.30 -0.17
C ASN A 116 -11.93 -14.49 -1.49
N GLN A 117 -12.83 -13.50 -1.50
CA GLN A 117 -13.03 -12.66 -2.66
C GLN A 117 -12.01 -11.52 -2.61
N ASP A 118 -11.07 -11.57 -3.53
CA ASP A 118 -10.09 -10.49 -3.77
C ASP A 118 -10.78 -9.13 -4.05
N PHE A 119 -12.04 -9.17 -4.49
CA PHE A 119 -12.82 -8.00 -4.91
C PHE A 119 -14.18 -7.96 -4.20
N TYR A 120 -14.44 -6.91 -3.43
CA TYR A 120 -15.69 -6.76 -2.71
C TYR A 120 -16.50 -5.56 -3.21
N GLY A 121 -17.69 -5.83 -3.77
CA GLY A 121 -18.61 -4.80 -4.26
C GLY A 121 -18.07 -3.98 -5.45
N ILE A 122 -17.23 -4.57 -6.29
CA ILE A 122 -16.57 -3.94 -7.44
C ILE A 122 -17.25 -4.41 -8.74
N ASP A 123 -17.50 -3.49 -9.67
CA ASP A 123 -17.97 -3.80 -11.02
C ASP A 123 -17.01 -4.78 -11.72
N LYS A 124 -17.54 -5.81 -12.33
CA LYS A 124 -16.75 -6.87 -12.98
C LYS A 124 -15.75 -6.33 -14.00
N ARG A 125 -16.06 -5.23 -14.68
CA ARG A 125 -15.15 -4.60 -15.65
C ARG A 125 -13.97 -3.90 -14.98
N VAL A 126 -14.17 -3.33 -13.79
CA VAL A 126 -13.08 -2.78 -12.97
C VAL A 126 -12.22 -3.90 -12.42
N GLN A 127 -12.83 -4.99 -11.93
CA GLN A 127 -12.12 -6.19 -11.52
C GLN A 127 -11.23 -6.73 -12.67
N GLN A 128 -11.80 -6.95 -13.85
CA GLN A 128 -11.04 -7.40 -15.04
C GLN A 128 -9.91 -6.44 -15.41
N SER A 129 -10.12 -5.12 -15.25
CA SER A 129 -9.08 -4.11 -15.49
C SER A 129 -7.92 -4.25 -14.50
N ILE A 130 -8.20 -4.48 -13.21
CA ILE A 130 -7.20 -4.70 -12.17
C ILE A 130 -6.43 -6.00 -12.43
N GLU A 131 -7.13 -7.08 -12.75
CA GLU A 131 -6.52 -8.38 -13.11
C GLU A 131 -5.60 -8.24 -14.31
N TYR A 132 -6.06 -7.51 -15.35
CA TYR A 132 -5.22 -7.23 -16.52
C TYR A 132 -3.96 -6.43 -16.17
N ILE A 133 -4.08 -5.37 -15.36
CA ILE A 133 -2.94 -4.59 -14.89
C ILE A 133 -1.97 -5.48 -14.10
N ASN A 134 -2.46 -6.22 -13.13
CA ASN A 134 -1.63 -7.09 -12.27
C ASN A 134 -0.89 -8.18 -13.06
N LYS A 135 -1.45 -8.62 -14.19
CA LYS A 135 -0.80 -9.60 -15.08
C LYS A 135 0.23 -8.96 -16.00
N ASN A 136 0.01 -7.71 -16.41
CA ASN A 136 0.75 -7.10 -17.52
C ASN A 136 1.56 -5.84 -17.15
N PHE A 137 1.60 -5.41 -15.88
CA PHE A 137 2.20 -4.14 -15.44
C PHE A 137 3.66 -3.94 -15.86
N LYS A 138 4.40 -5.02 -16.03
CA LYS A 138 5.81 -5.01 -16.48
C LYS A 138 5.97 -4.55 -17.93
N PHE A 139 4.93 -4.68 -18.76
CA PHE A 139 5.00 -4.33 -20.16
C PHE A 139 4.67 -2.86 -20.40
N GLY A 140 5.41 -2.22 -21.34
CA GLY A 140 5.27 -0.80 -21.64
C GLY A 140 3.94 -0.40 -22.31
N ASN A 141 3.18 -1.35 -22.87
CA ASN A 141 1.96 -1.12 -23.63
C ASN A 141 0.66 -1.11 -22.79
N VAL A 142 0.74 -1.17 -21.46
CA VAL A 142 -0.43 -1.09 -20.58
C VAL A 142 -0.95 0.35 -20.54
N SER A 143 -2.01 0.64 -21.30
CA SER A 143 -2.65 1.95 -21.34
C SER A 143 -4.15 1.84 -21.03
N SER A 144 -4.76 2.94 -20.59
CA SER A 144 -6.21 2.99 -20.36
C SER A 144 -7.03 2.67 -21.61
N GLN A 145 -6.52 3.04 -22.79
CA GLN A 145 -7.15 2.72 -24.09
C GLN A 145 -7.14 1.21 -24.36
N HIS A 146 -6.00 0.56 -24.08
CA HIS A 146 -5.87 -0.89 -24.28
C HIS A 146 -6.77 -1.65 -23.31
N ILE A 147 -6.75 -1.27 -22.02
CA ILE A 147 -7.61 -1.90 -21.00
C ILE A 147 -9.10 -1.72 -21.33
N ALA A 148 -9.50 -0.51 -21.78
CA ALA A 148 -10.88 -0.22 -22.12
C ALA A 148 -11.43 -1.13 -23.23
N LYS A 149 -10.59 -1.44 -24.23
CA LYS A 149 -10.94 -2.42 -25.29
C LYS A 149 -11.19 -3.81 -24.72
N GLN A 150 -10.39 -4.26 -23.73
CA GLN A 150 -10.53 -5.58 -23.11
C GLN A 150 -11.85 -5.75 -22.32
N VAL A 151 -12.38 -4.65 -21.78
CA VAL A 151 -13.62 -4.65 -20.99
C VAL A 151 -14.82 -4.05 -21.71
N PHE A 152 -14.70 -3.85 -23.04
CA PHE A 152 -15.76 -3.35 -23.91
C PHE A 152 -16.35 -1.99 -23.47
N LEU A 153 -15.49 -1.08 -23.00
CA LEU A 153 -15.85 0.28 -22.63
C LEU A 153 -15.06 1.32 -23.45
N SER A 154 -15.61 2.53 -23.56
CA SER A 154 -14.79 3.67 -23.98
C SER A 154 -13.76 4.03 -22.92
N PRO A 155 -12.57 4.57 -23.28
CA PRO A 155 -11.55 4.97 -22.31
C PRO A 155 -12.05 5.96 -21.24
N SER A 156 -12.92 6.89 -21.63
CA SER A 156 -13.51 7.87 -20.71
C SER A 156 -14.45 7.21 -19.70
N ARG A 157 -15.31 6.30 -20.16
CA ARG A 157 -16.24 5.58 -19.29
C ARG A 157 -15.51 4.64 -18.32
N LEU A 158 -14.50 3.92 -18.79
CA LEU A 158 -13.66 3.10 -17.91
C LEU A 158 -12.93 3.95 -16.88
N SER A 159 -12.33 5.08 -17.30
CA SER A 159 -11.59 5.96 -16.38
C SER A 159 -12.49 6.52 -15.28
N ALA A 160 -13.71 6.93 -15.60
CA ALA A 160 -14.68 7.41 -14.63
C ALA A 160 -15.12 6.30 -13.67
N LEU A 161 -15.47 5.12 -14.18
CA LEU A 161 -15.89 3.96 -13.38
C LEU A 161 -14.76 3.49 -12.45
N PHE A 162 -13.54 3.35 -12.98
CA PHE A 162 -12.37 2.92 -12.23
C PHE A 162 -12.04 3.92 -11.10
N LYS A 163 -12.00 5.23 -11.41
CA LYS A 163 -11.73 6.26 -10.41
C LYS A 163 -12.79 6.30 -9.31
N ASN A 164 -14.06 6.10 -9.67
CA ASN A 164 -15.15 6.09 -8.68
C ASN A 164 -15.04 4.91 -7.70
N GLN A 165 -14.63 3.74 -8.17
CA GLN A 165 -14.60 2.52 -7.35
C GLN A 165 -13.27 2.27 -6.64
N ILE A 166 -12.14 2.69 -7.26
CA ILE A 166 -10.79 2.47 -6.73
C ILE A 166 -10.22 3.70 -6.03
N GLY A 167 -10.80 4.89 -6.29
CA GLY A 167 -10.34 6.15 -5.69
C GLY A 167 -9.15 6.80 -6.40
N CYS A 168 -8.57 6.15 -7.43
CA CYS A 168 -7.46 6.69 -8.21
C CYS A 168 -7.60 6.39 -9.69
N SER A 169 -6.80 7.06 -10.54
CA SER A 169 -6.77 6.77 -11.97
C SER A 169 -6.08 5.44 -12.27
N ILE A 170 -6.41 4.84 -13.43
CA ILE A 170 -5.75 3.63 -13.95
C ILE A 170 -4.23 3.80 -13.99
N SER A 171 -3.73 4.95 -14.44
CA SER A 171 -2.29 5.23 -14.52
C SER A 171 -1.64 5.27 -13.12
N LYS A 172 -2.31 5.85 -12.12
CA LYS A 172 -1.83 5.83 -10.73
C LYS A 172 -1.83 4.42 -10.15
N TYR A 173 -2.85 3.63 -10.44
CA TYR A 173 -2.92 2.22 -10.02
C TYR A 173 -1.81 1.38 -10.66
N LEU A 174 -1.58 1.53 -11.96
CA LEU A 174 -0.47 0.87 -12.66
C LEU A 174 0.88 1.24 -12.05
N LEU A 175 1.08 2.52 -11.78
CA LEU A 175 2.30 3.02 -11.14
C LEU A 175 2.49 2.45 -9.73
N TRP A 176 1.43 2.40 -8.93
CA TRP A 176 1.40 1.77 -7.61
C TRP A 176 1.79 0.29 -7.68
N THR A 177 1.23 -0.47 -8.63
CA THR A 177 1.55 -1.89 -8.84
C THR A 177 3.04 -2.09 -9.20
N ARG A 178 3.59 -1.25 -10.08
CA ARG A 178 5.01 -1.28 -10.45
C ARG A 178 5.92 -0.98 -9.27
N LEU A 179 5.60 0.02 -8.48
CA LEU A 179 6.40 0.40 -7.30
C LEU A 179 6.39 -0.70 -6.22
N ARG A 180 5.24 -1.32 -5.95
CA ARG A 180 5.16 -2.45 -5.02
C ARG A 180 6.07 -3.60 -5.47
N TYR A 181 6.09 -3.90 -6.75
CA TYR A 181 6.97 -4.93 -7.30
C TYR A 181 8.44 -4.51 -7.25
N ALA A 182 8.77 -3.24 -7.51
CA ALA A 182 10.12 -2.73 -7.36
C ALA A 182 10.61 -2.82 -5.91
N ILE A 183 9.76 -2.47 -4.92
CA ILE A 183 10.07 -2.64 -3.50
C ILE A 183 10.34 -4.11 -3.18
N PHE A 184 9.52 -5.02 -3.71
CA PHE A 184 9.73 -6.46 -3.53
C PHE A 184 11.11 -6.87 -4.04
N LEU A 185 11.50 -6.50 -5.26
CA LEU A 185 12.81 -6.82 -5.82
C LEU A 185 13.97 -6.20 -5.02
N ILE A 186 13.83 -4.93 -4.61
CA ILE A 186 14.87 -4.24 -3.81
C ILE A 186 15.17 -4.99 -2.51
N LEU A 187 14.13 -5.51 -1.85
CA LEU A 187 14.26 -6.16 -0.54
C LEU A 187 14.58 -7.66 -0.62
N THR A 188 14.35 -8.30 -1.77
CA THR A 188 14.54 -9.77 -1.92
C THR A 188 15.69 -10.15 -2.84
N ASP A 189 16.24 -9.22 -3.62
CA ASP A 189 17.31 -9.44 -4.58
C ASP A 189 18.42 -8.40 -4.39
N ALA A 190 19.33 -8.69 -3.46
CA ALA A 190 20.40 -7.77 -3.09
C ALA A 190 21.40 -7.50 -4.24
N ASP A 191 21.59 -8.48 -5.12
CA ASP A 191 22.58 -8.40 -6.21
C ASP A 191 22.06 -7.60 -7.42
N ASN A 192 20.75 -7.43 -7.54
CA ASN A 192 20.14 -6.77 -8.67
C ASN A 192 20.38 -5.25 -8.64
N THR A 193 20.74 -4.66 -9.80
CA THR A 193 20.96 -3.21 -9.89
C THR A 193 19.63 -2.44 -9.90
N LEU A 194 19.64 -1.20 -9.43
CA LEU A 194 18.45 -0.35 -9.49
C LEU A 194 17.94 -0.10 -10.92
N THR A 195 18.83 -0.09 -11.89
CA THR A 195 18.47 0.01 -13.31
C THR A 195 17.72 -1.23 -13.78
N SER A 196 18.25 -2.42 -13.47
CA SER A 196 17.60 -3.68 -13.81
C SER A 196 16.23 -3.81 -13.11
N ILE A 197 16.15 -3.49 -11.80
CA ILE A 197 14.90 -3.48 -11.04
C ILE A 197 13.87 -2.53 -11.67
N ALA A 198 14.29 -1.34 -12.10
CA ALA A 198 13.38 -0.40 -12.75
C ALA A 198 12.78 -0.99 -14.04
N LEU A 199 13.63 -1.52 -14.92
CA LEU A 199 13.21 -2.13 -16.19
C LEU A 199 12.29 -3.34 -15.94
N GLU A 200 12.66 -4.23 -15.03
CA GLU A 200 11.86 -5.41 -14.67
C GLU A 200 10.51 -5.05 -14.06
N SER A 201 10.44 -3.92 -13.36
CA SER A 201 9.21 -3.39 -12.78
C SER A 201 8.35 -2.59 -13.78
N GLY A 202 8.79 -2.47 -15.04
CA GLY A 202 8.07 -1.80 -16.12
C GLY A 202 8.27 -0.29 -16.16
N PHE A 203 9.29 0.27 -15.48
CA PHE A 203 9.70 1.67 -15.64
C PHE A 203 10.59 1.81 -16.87
N TYR A 204 10.63 3.02 -17.41
CA TYR A 204 11.51 3.34 -18.54
C TYR A 204 13.00 3.33 -18.12
N ASP A 205 13.28 3.89 -16.93
CA ASP A 205 14.62 3.95 -16.34
C ASP A 205 14.56 4.06 -14.81
N SER A 206 15.73 4.02 -14.17
CA SER A 206 15.86 4.15 -12.70
C SER A 206 15.49 5.55 -12.19
N SER A 207 15.62 6.59 -13.00
CA SER A 207 15.27 7.97 -12.63
C SER A 207 13.76 8.12 -12.52
N GLN A 208 13.00 7.54 -13.45
CA GLN A 208 11.54 7.50 -13.39
C GLN A 208 11.08 6.73 -12.16
N MET A 209 11.63 5.54 -11.88
CA MET A 209 11.33 4.75 -10.69
C MET A 209 11.63 5.56 -9.42
N THR A 210 12.80 6.21 -9.33
CA THR A 210 13.20 7.02 -8.18
C THR A 210 12.21 8.15 -7.92
N LYS A 211 11.86 8.92 -8.96
CA LYS A 211 10.88 10.01 -8.84
C LYS A 211 9.56 9.53 -8.24
N TYR A 212 9.01 8.47 -8.78
CA TYR A 212 7.69 7.99 -8.33
C TYR A 212 7.73 7.27 -6.99
N MET A 213 8.82 6.55 -6.68
CA MET A 213 8.99 5.93 -5.37
C MET A 213 9.06 7.00 -4.27
N TYR A 214 9.83 8.05 -4.49
CA TYR A 214 9.88 9.16 -3.54
C TYR A 214 8.52 9.84 -3.36
N GLN A 215 7.77 10.08 -4.44
CA GLN A 215 6.44 10.69 -4.37
C GLN A 215 5.38 9.83 -3.64
N MET A 216 5.47 8.50 -3.75
CA MET A 216 4.44 7.58 -3.23
C MET A 216 4.83 6.86 -1.94
N PHE A 217 6.11 6.83 -1.59
CA PHE A 217 6.62 6.14 -0.40
C PHE A 217 7.57 7.01 0.45
N GLY A 218 7.85 8.25 0.04
CA GLY A 218 8.72 9.17 0.79
C GLY A 218 10.17 8.71 0.94
N ILE A 219 10.60 7.70 0.17
CA ILE A 219 11.94 7.13 0.21
C ILE A 219 12.44 6.84 -1.19
N SER A 220 13.74 7.06 -1.44
CA SER A 220 14.35 6.69 -2.72
C SER A 220 14.71 5.20 -2.79
N PRO A 221 14.76 4.58 -3.99
CA PRO A 221 15.19 3.19 -4.14
C PRO A 221 16.58 2.90 -3.57
N SER A 222 17.51 3.83 -3.74
CA SER A 222 18.88 3.69 -3.20
C SER A 222 18.88 3.65 -1.67
N ARG A 223 18.12 4.54 -1.02
CA ARG A 223 18.00 4.57 0.44
C ARG A 223 17.28 3.33 0.97
N LEU A 224 16.25 2.86 0.27
CA LEU A 224 15.56 1.61 0.60
C LEU A 224 16.50 0.41 0.51
N LYS A 225 17.31 0.34 -0.57
CA LYS A 225 18.30 -0.74 -0.75
C LYS A 225 19.38 -0.73 0.34
N GLN A 226 19.90 0.45 0.70
CA GLN A 226 20.86 0.59 1.81
C GLN A 226 20.32 0.15 3.16
N LYS A 227 19.01 0.24 3.37
CA LYS A 227 18.31 -0.15 4.60
C LYS A 227 17.62 -1.51 4.49
N SER A 228 17.85 -2.28 3.43
CA SER A 228 17.13 -3.53 3.17
C SER A 228 17.28 -4.57 4.28
N GLU A 229 18.41 -4.61 4.98
CA GLU A 229 18.63 -5.50 6.12
C GLU A 229 17.72 -5.19 7.33
N LEU A 230 17.23 -3.93 7.44
CA LEU A 230 16.35 -3.46 8.50
C LEU A 230 14.87 -3.57 8.14
N ILE A 231 14.55 -4.03 6.93
CA ILE A 231 13.18 -4.07 6.41
C ILE A 231 12.87 -5.48 5.93
N GLN A 232 11.79 -6.07 6.46
CA GLN A 232 11.37 -7.42 6.15
C GLN A 232 9.95 -7.43 5.59
N PHE A 233 9.71 -8.29 4.60
CA PHE A 233 8.36 -8.63 4.20
C PHE A 233 7.70 -9.53 5.24
N LEU A 234 6.46 -9.22 5.56
CA LEU A 234 5.64 -10.05 6.44
C LEU A 234 4.68 -10.91 5.62
N ASN A 235 4.60 -12.19 5.97
CA ASN A 235 3.61 -13.09 5.41
C ASN A 235 2.38 -13.12 6.35
N LEU A 236 1.26 -12.60 5.87
CA LEU A 236 0.01 -12.48 6.64
C LEU A 236 -0.92 -13.70 6.46
N GLU A 237 -0.39 -14.90 6.16
CA GLU A 237 -1.22 -16.09 5.86
C GLU A 237 -2.05 -16.60 7.04
N SER A 238 -1.69 -16.28 8.30
CA SER A 238 -2.38 -16.80 9.48
C SER A 238 -3.04 -15.76 10.38
N HIS A 239 -2.54 -14.54 10.41
CA HIS A 239 -3.09 -13.44 11.20
C HIS A 239 -2.92 -12.13 10.45
N LEU A 240 -4.00 -11.34 10.36
CA LEU A 240 -4.04 -10.05 9.67
C LEU A 240 -3.16 -9.01 10.34
N PHE A 241 -3.17 -9.05 11.66
CA PHE A 241 -2.30 -8.25 12.51
C PHE A 241 -1.45 -9.24 13.29
N LEU A 242 -0.15 -9.20 13.12
CA LEU A 242 0.74 -9.93 14.00
C LEU A 242 0.44 -9.45 15.42
N HIS A 243 0.00 -10.35 16.29
CA HIS A 243 -0.21 -10.02 17.68
C HIS A 243 1.14 -9.56 18.25
N PRO A 244 1.29 -8.29 18.64
CA PRO A 244 2.50 -7.81 19.29
C PRO A 244 2.67 -8.41 20.67
#